data_66614d7246d5ce32a4426d1a901d304a
#
_entry.id   66614d7246d5ce32a4426d1a901d304a
#
_cell.length_a   1.000
_cell.length_b   1.000
_cell.length_c   1.000
_cell.angle_alpha   90.00
_cell.angle_beta   90.00
_cell.angle_gamma   90.00
#
_symmetry.space_group_name_H-M   'P 1'
#
loop_
_entity.id
_entity.type
_entity.pdbx_description
1 polymer ?
#
loop_
_entity_poly.entity_id
_entity_poly.type
_entity_poly.pdbx_seq_one_letter_code
_entity_poly.pdbx_strand_id
1 'polypeptide(L)'
;YFVSLSLLLFHSYAIDIENEITEFFNKMRDTLPAKDSKWLNPVCMFGGTMNDMAALGEPFSAKCPPIEDSLLSHRYKDYVVKWERLEKNRRRQVSNKRVKHGDLWIANYTSKFSNRRYLCTVTTKNGDCVQGVVRSHVWKPSSCIPKTYELGTYDKYGIDLYCGILYANHYNNITWYKDNKEINIDDFKYSQAGKELIIHNPELEDSGRYDCYVHYDDVRIKNDIVVSRCKILTVIPSQDHRFKLILDPKINVTIGEPANITCSAVSTSLFVDDVLIEWENPSGWIIGLDFGVYSILTSRGGITEATLYFENVTEEYIGNTYTCRGHNYYFDKTLTTTVVLE
;
A
#
# COMPACT_ATOMS: atom_id res chain seq x y z
N TYR A 1 14.99 36.10 34.06
CA TYR A 1 13.61 35.52 34.34
C TYR A 1 12.98 34.94 33.10
N PHE A 2 13.30 35.36 31.87
CA PHE A 2 12.70 34.84 30.62
C PHE A 2 13.27 33.47 30.15
N VAL A 3 14.52 33.16 30.50
CA VAL A 3 15.16 31.88 30.10
C VAL A 3 14.67 30.69 30.92
N SER A 4 14.21 30.94 32.15
CA SER A 4 13.71 29.89 33.03
C SER A 4 12.28 29.38 32.63
N LEU A 5 11.43 30.23 32.04
CA LEU A 5 10.09 29.87 31.63
C LEU A 5 10.10 29.05 30.34
N SER A 6 10.99 29.33 29.40
CA SER A 6 11.10 28.55 28.16
C SER A 6 11.63 27.13 28.40
N LEU A 7 12.55 26.93 29.34
CA LEU A 7 13.02 25.59 29.71
C LEU A 7 11.95 24.75 30.41
N LEU A 8 11.09 25.38 31.21
CA LEU A 8 9.94 24.69 31.87
C LEU A 8 8.86 24.29 30.87
N LEU A 9 8.57 25.10 29.85
CA LEU A 9 7.61 24.78 28.78
C LEU A 9 8.13 23.66 27.89
N PHE A 10 9.41 23.64 27.54
CA PHE A 10 10.02 22.53 26.77
C PHE A 10 10.05 21.24 27.58
N HIS A 11 10.22 21.29 28.91
CA HIS A 11 10.21 20.11 29.76
C HIS A 11 8.78 19.53 29.91
N SER A 12 7.77 20.39 30.06
CA SER A 12 6.36 19.92 30.13
C SER A 12 5.89 19.34 28.80
N TYR A 13 6.26 19.93 27.66
CA TYR A 13 5.92 19.41 26.33
C TYR A 13 6.59 18.07 26.04
N ALA A 14 7.84 17.87 26.49
CA ALA A 14 8.54 16.59 26.36
C ALA A 14 7.90 15.48 27.23
N ILE A 15 7.43 15.81 28.43
CA ILE A 15 6.76 14.87 29.35
C ILE A 15 5.38 14.45 28.79
N ASP A 16 4.63 15.38 28.17
CA ASP A 16 3.35 15.07 27.56
C ASP A 16 3.51 14.10 26.37
N ILE A 17 4.52 14.33 25.51
CA ILE A 17 4.81 13.41 24.39
C ILE A 17 5.23 12.03 24.89
N GLU A 18 6.02 11.92 25.95
CA GLU A 18 6.40 10.62 26.53
C GLU A 18 5.20 9.87 27.12
N ASN A 19 4.26 10.58 27.74
CA ASN A 19 3.04 9.99 28.26
C ASN A 19 2.12 9.50 27.13
N GLU A 20 1.90 10.27 26.07
CA GLU A 20 1.13 9.88 24.91
C GLU A 20 1.73 8.66 24.19
N ILE A 21 3.06 8.62 24.02
CA ILE A 21 3.75 7.47 23.46
C ILE A 21 3.58 6.22 24.32
N THR A 22 3.71 6.38 25.64
CA THR A 22 3.53 5.26 26.57
C THR A 22 2.10 4.72 26.56
N GLU A 23 1.10 5.60 26.53
CA GLU A 23 -0.31 5.24 26.42
C GLU A 23 -0.62 4.52 25.10
N PHE A 24 -0.08 5.01 23.99
CA PHE A 24 -0.20 4.37 22.69
C PHE A 24 0.35 2.92 22.70
N PHE A 25 1.55 2.70 23.23
CA PHE A 25 2.13 1.37 23.32
C PHE A 25 1.40 0.44 24.29
N ASN A 26 0.85 0.95 25.37
CA ASN A 26 0.00 0.17 26.28
C ASN A 26 -1.30 -0.25 25.57
N LYS A 27 -1.95 0.65 24.85
CA LYS A 27 -3.14 0.37 24.05
C LYS A 27 -2.85 -0.68 22.96
N MET A 28 -1.70 -0.62 22.30
CA MET A 28 -1.28 -1.64 21.35
C MET A 28 -1.07 -3.01 22.01
N ARG A 29 -0.55 -3.05 23.25
CA ARG A 29 -0.41 -4.30 24.02
C ARG A 29 -1.76 -4.96 24.29
N ASP A 30 -2.78 -4.17 24.63
CA ASP A 30 -4.12 -4.66 24.93
C ASP A 30 -4.84 -5.25 23.71
N THR A 31 -4.43 -4.87 22.50
CA THR A 31 -4.94 -5.42 21.23
C THR A 31 -4.37 -6.80 20.89
N LEU A 32 -3.32 -7.24 21.59
CA LEU A 32 -2.71 -8.53 21.34
C LEU A 32 -3.61 -9.69 21.78
N PRO A 33 -3.68 -10.76 20.96
CA PRO A 33 -4.31 -12.00 21.43
C PRO A 33 -3.64 -12.49 22.72
N ALA A 34 -4.42 -12.93 23.70
CA ALA A 34 -3.95 -13.39 25.00
C ALA A 34 -2.82 -14.45 24.93
N LYS A 35 -2.79 -15.24 23.84
CA LYS A 35 -1.73 -16.22 23.58
C LYS A 35 -0.35 -15.60 23.30
N ASP A 36 -0.31 -14.34 22.87
CA ASP A 36 0.94 -13.64 22.56
C ASP A 36 1.37 -12.72 23.71
N SER A 37 0.42 -12.10 24.41
CA SER A 37 0.69 -11.21 25.55
C SER A 37 1.50 -11.87 26.68
N LYS A 38 1.26 -13.16 26.93
CA LYS A 38 2.02 -13.93 27.96
C LYS A 38 3.53 -14.01 27.71
N TRP A 39 3.96 -13.70 26.51
CA TRP A 39 5.38 -13.75 26.13
C TRP A 39 6.09 -12.41 26.27
N LEU A 40 5.39 -11.33 26.51
CA LEU A 40 5.98 -10.02 26.67
C LEU A 40 6.58 -9.85 28.08
N ASN A 41 7.72 -9.16 28.12
CA ASN A 41 8.26 -8.68 29.38
C ASN A 41 7.42 -7.49 29.85
N PRO A 42 6.84 -7.51 31.05
CA PRO A 42 6.00 -6.41 31.53
C PRO A 42 6.76 -5.08 31.70
N VAL A 43 8.09 -5.13 31.80
CA VAL A 43 8.95 -3.93 31.91
C VAL A 43 9.24 -3.32 30.55
N CYS A 44 9.15 -4.07 29.44
CA CYS A 44 9.39 -3.55 28.10
C CYS A 44 8.11 -2.97 27.50
N MET A 45 8.23 -1.85 26.80
CA MET A 45 7.16 -1.35 25.94
C MET A 45 6.87 -2.36 24.82
N PHE A 46 5.65 -2.35 24.30
CA PHE A 46 5.27 -3.17 23.16
C PHE A 46 5.17 -2.32 21.89
N GLY A 47 6.01 -2.62 20.91
CA GLY A 47 6.14 -1.88 19.65
C GLY A 47 5.46 -2.52 18.44
N GLY A 48 4.52 -3.47 18.67
CA GLY A 48 3.67 -3.96 17.58
C GLY A 48 3.88 -5.41 17.15
N THR A 49 3.02 -5.84 16.22
CA THR A 49 3.08 -7.16 15.59
C THR A 49 3.13 -7.00 14.08
N MET A 50 4.03 -7.72 13.43
CA MET A 50 4.15 -7.81 11.98
C MET A 50 3.81 -9.22 11.50
N ASN A 51 3.09 -9.29 10.37
CA ASN A 51 2.84 -10.55 9.67
C ASN A 51 3.67 -10.55 8.40
N ASP A 52 4.67 -11.43 8.35
CA ASP A 52 5.58 -11.54 7.22
C ASP A 52 5.33 -12.81 6.44
N MET A 53 5.46 -12.71 5.12
CA MET A 53 5.34 -13.83 4.21
C MET A 53 6.72 -14.30 3.75
N ALA A 54 6.88 -15.61 3.63
CA ALA A 54 8.11 -16.24 3.19
C ALA A 54 7.83 -17.35 2.18
N ALA A 55 8.60 -17.44 1.12
CA ALA A 55 8.51 -18.53 0.17
C ALA A 55 9.39 -19.70 0.61
N LEU A 56 8.88 -20.92 0.39
CA LEU A 56 9.64 -22.14 0.73
C LEU A 56 10.88 -22.28 -0.16
N GLY A 57 12.00 -22.59 0.46
CA GLY A 57 13.29 -22.75 -0.22
C GLY A 57 14.06 -21.43 -0.40
N GLU A 58 13.47 -20.30 -0.08
CA GLU A 58 14.07 -18.97 -0.27
C GLU A 58 14.58 -18.36 1.03
N PRO A 59 15.45 -17.36 0.95
CA PRO A 59 15.81 -16.56 2.11
C PRO A 59 14.61 -15.79 2.66
N PHE A 60 14.55 -15.71 3.98
CA PHE A 60 13.58 -14.91 4.71
C PHE A 60 14.31 -13.94 5.63
N SER A 61 13.90 -12.68 5.61
CA SER A 61 14.40 -11.65 6.52
C SER A 61 13.21 -10.94 7.14
N ALA A 62 13.30 -10.60 8.41
CA ALA A 62 12.30 -9.77 9.08
C ALA A 62 12.99 -8.74 9.96
N LYS A 63 12.55 -7.50 9.88
CA LYS A 63 12.91 -6.44 10.81
C LYS A 63 12.13 -6.57 12.11
N CYS A 64 12.70 -6.04 13.17
CA CYS A 64 11.96 -5.90 14.43
C CYS A 64 10.94 -4.75 14.29
N PRO A 65 9.62 -4.98 14.49
CA PRO A 65 8.59 -3.96 14.28
C PRO A 65 8.91 -2.59 14.92
N PRO A 66 9.39 -2.51 16.16
CA PRO A 66 9.78 -1.23 16.76
C PRO A 66 10.86 -0.45 16.01
N ILE A 67 11.66 -1.10 15.17
CA ILE A 67 12.75 -0.45 14.41
C ILE A 67 12.23 0.03 13.05
N GLU A 68 11.25 -0.66 12.49
CA GLU A 68 10.68 -0.30 11.19
C GLU A 68 9.87 1.00 11.26
N ASP A 69 9.15 1.20 12.36
CA ASP A 69 8.50 2.47 12.67
C ASP A 69 9.58 3.51 13.04
N SER A 70 9.84 4.43 12.12
CA SER A 70 10.92 5.43 12.11
C SER A 70 11.14 6.24 13.40
N LEU A 71 10.22 6.16 14.37
CA LEU A 71 10.29 6.84 15.67
C LEU A 71 11.47 6.37 16.53
N LEU A 72 11.87 5.09 16.45
CA LEU A 72 13.00 4.58 17.22
C LEU A 72 14.34 4.73 16.49
N SER A 73 14.35 4.68 15.17
CA SER A 73 15.58 4.80 14.37
C SER A 73 16.24 6.17 14.52
N HIS A 74 15.47 7.23 14.76
CA HIS A 74 15.98 8.59 14.98
C HIS A 74 16.38 8.87 16.43
N ARG A 75 15.78 8.18 17.40
CA ARG A 75 15.96 8.46 18.83
C ARG A 75 17.09 7.66 19.48
N TYR A 76 17.40 6.47 18.95
CA TYR A 76 18.38 5.57 19.55
C TYR A 76 19.42 5.14 18.52
N LYS A 77 20.58 5.82 18.52
CA LYS A 77 21.70 5.46 17.63
C LYS A 77 22.39 4.15 18.01
N ASP A 78 22.22 3.68 19.25
CA ASP A 78 22.92 2.53 19.81
C ASP A 78 21.94 1.62 20.55
N TYR A 79 21.54 0.55 19.90
CA TYR A 79 20.68 -0.47 20.49
C TYR A 79 21.16 -1.88 20.14
N VAL A 80 20.75 -2.84 20.94
CA VAL A 80 20.99 -4.28 20.69
C VAL A 80 19.65 -4.96 20.43
N VAL A 81 19.57 -5.75 19.35
CA VAL A 81 18.39 -6.54 19.00
C VAL A 81 18.63 -8.00 19.38
N LYS A 82 17.73 -8.54 20.16
CA LYS A 82 17.71 -9.95 20.52
C LYS A 82 16.46 -10.61 19.95
N TRP A 83 16.64 -11.78 19.33
CA TRP A 83 15.56 -12.55 18.76
C TRP A 83 15.32 -13.85 19.52
N GLU A 84 14.06 -14.15 19.82
CA GLU A 84 13.62 -15.37 20.46
C GLU A 84 12.49 -16.02 19.65
N ARG A 85 12.53 -17.33 19.46
CA ARG A 85 11.42 -18.08 18.87
C ARG A 85 10.42 -18.45 19.97
N LEU A 86 9.14 -18.17 19.74
CA LEU A 86 8.06 -18.51 20.65
C LEU A 86 7.55 -19.93 20.37
N GLU A 87 7.66 -20.82 21.35
CA GLU A 87 7.12 -22.18 21.34
C GLU A 87 5.99 -22.27 22.38
N LYS A 88 5.17 -23.36 22.37
CA LYS A 88 3.99 -23.48 23.22
C LYS A 88 4.20 -23.02 24.69
N ASN A 89 5.33 -23.39 25.30
CA ASN A 89 5.59 -23.15 26.72
C ASN A 89 6.99 -22.58 27.02
N ARG A 90 7.75 -22.17 26.01
CA ARG A 90 9.11 -21.64 26.20
C ARG A 90 9.49 -20.66 25.11
N ARG A 91 10.42 -19.76 25.47
CA ARG A 91 11.16 -18.96 24.53
C ARG A 91 12.48 -19.67 24.22
N ARG A 92 12.88 -19.70 22.97
CA ARG A 92 14.20 -20.16 22.55
C ARG A 92 14.93 -19.03 21.85
N GLN A 93 16.11 -18.71 22.34
CA GLN A 93 16.97 -17.74 21.67
C GLN A 93 17.28 -18.21 20.25
N VAL A 94 17.15 -17.30 19.31
CA VAL A 94 17.56 -17.49 17.93
C VAL A 94 19.10 -17.41 17.88
N SER A 95 19.73 -18.37 17.25
CA SER A 95 21.21 -18.37 17.10
C SER A 95 21.65 -17.09 16.37
N ASN A 96 22.78 -16.51 16.79
CA ASN A 96 23.41 -15.36 16.15
C ASN A 96 23.70 -15.59 14.64
N LYS A 97 23.85 -16.87 14.23
CA LYS A 97 23.92 -17.23 12.79
C LYS A 97 22.67 -16.89 11.99
N ARG A 98 21.56 -16.60 12.65
CA ARG A 98 20.27 -16.19 12.05
C ARG A 98 19.92 -14.75 12.35
N VAL A 99 20.87 -13.96 12.76
CA VAL A 99 20.68 -12.51 12.95
C VAL A 99 21.73 -11.80 12.10
N LYS A 100 21.28 -11.00 11.15
CA LYS A 100 22.13 -10.23 10.23
C LYS A 100 21.76 -8.75 10.37
N HIS A 101 22.71 -7.94 10.81
CA HIS A 101 22.52 -6.51 11.06
C HIS A 101 21.32 -6.16 11.98
N GLY A 102 21.02 -7.05 12.95
CA GLY A 102 19.86 -6.88 13.83
C GLY A 102 18.56 -7.52 13.31
N ASP A 103 18.47 -7.86 12.04
CA ASP A 103 17.30 -8.52 11.44
C ASP A 103 17.35 -10.04 11.65
N LEU A 104 16.16 -10.63 11.80
CA LEU A 104 16.02 -12.08 11.73
C LEU A 104 16.34 -12.55 10.30
N TRP A 105 17.25 -13.51 10.17
CA TRP A 105 17.67 -14.04 8.87
C TRP A 105 17.60 -15.55 8.83
N ILE A 106 16.88 -16.10 7.86
CA ILE A 106 16.78 -17.53 7.60
C ILE A 106 17.12 -17.78 6.14
N ALA A 107 18.34 -18.24 5.86
CA ALA A 107 18.87 -18.39 4.51
C ALA A 107 18.05 -19.36 3.62
N ASN A 108 17.43 -20.37 4.22
CA ASN A 108 16.53 -21.30 3.53
C ASN A 108 15.27 -21.51 4.38
N TYR A 109 14.18 -20.87 3.99
CA TYR A 109 12.91 -20.97 4.70
C TYR A 109 12.20 -22.27 4.34
N THR A 110 12.02 -23.13 5.32
CA THR A 110 11.36 -24.42 5.13
C THR A 110 10.06 -24.49 5.92
N SER A 111 9.25 -25.52 5.69
CA SER A 111 8.01 -25.77 6.43
C SER A 111 8.19 -25.80 7.96
N LYS A 112 9.40 -26.10 8.44
CA LYS A 112 9.75 -26.05 9.87
C LYS A 112 9.64 -24.64 10.48
N PHE A 113 9.73 -23.60 9.66
CA PHE A 113 9.61 -22.20 10.08
C PHE A 113 8.21 -21.64 9.84
N SER A 114 7.38 -22.35 9.09
CA SER A 114 6.01 -21.94 8.78
C SER A 114 5.17 -21.70 10.02
N ASN A 115 4.40 -20.62 10.01
CA ASN A 115 3.52 -20.20 11.11
C ASN A 115 4.24 -20.05 12.46
N ARG A 116 5.54 -19.78 12.44
CA ARG A 116 6.31 -19.50 13.65
C ARG A 116 6.13 -18.05 14.06
N ARG A 117 6.28 -17.83 15.34
CA ARG A 117 6.28 -16.51 15.96
C ARG A 117 7.67 -16.26 16.55
N TYR A 118 8.14 -15.06 16.29
CA TYR A 118 9.41 -14.58 16.78
C TYR A 118 9.19 -13.32 17.60
N LEU A 119 9.79 -13.25 18.76
CA LEU A 119 9.82 -12.07 19.60
C LEU A 119 11.19 -11.42 19.39
N CYS A 120 11.19 -10.15 19.03
CA CYS A 120 12.37 -9.33 19.08
C CYS A 120 12.31 -8.40 20.29
N THR A 121 13.46 -8.19 20.90
CA THR A 121 13.64 -7.21 21.98
C THR A 121 14.76 -6.27 21.57
N VAL A 122 14.43 -5.00 21.47
CA VAL A 122 15.38 -3.90 21.25
C VAL A 122 15.70 -3.33 22.61
N THR A 123 16.98 -3.29 22.97
CA THR A 123 17.44 -2.73 24.24
C THR A 123 18.42 -1.61 23.98
N THR A 124 18.19 -0.45 24.59
CA THR A 124 19.07 0.73 24.54
C THR A 124 20.22 0.61 25.52
N LYS A 125 21.23 1.46 25.40
CA LYS A 125 22.33 1.56 26.37
C LYS A 125 21.87 1.87 27.79
N ASN A 126 20.75 2.56 27.94
CA ASN A 126 20.21 2.95 29.24
C ASN A 126 19.41 1.82 29.91
N GLY A 127 19.21 0.70 29.20
CA GLY A 127 18.46 -0.44 29.71
C GLY A 127 16.96 -0.43 29.35
N ASP A 128 16.47 0.63 28.70
CA ASP A 128 15.10 0.67 28.19
C ASP A 128 14.88 -0.38 27.12
N CYS A 129 13.72 -1.01 27.10
CA CYS A 129 13.47 -2.06 26.12
C CYS A 129 12.08 -1.92 25.45
N VAL A 130 12.05 -2.27 24.17
CA VAL A 130 10.83 -2.37 23.36
C VAL A 130 10.78 -3.74 22.71
N GLN A 131 9.62 -4.37 22.73
CA GLN A 131 9.40 -5.68 22.17
C GLN A 131 8.42 -5.66 21.00
N GLY A 132 8.70 -6.46 19.97
CA GLY A 132 7.81 -6.69 18.85
C GLY A 132 7.65 -8.16 18.53
N VAL A 133 6.55 -8.54 17.91
CA VAL A 133 6.26 -9.92 17.50
C VAL A 133 6.17 -9.99 15.98
N VAL A 134 6.98 -10.87 15.38
CA VAL A 134 6.89 -11.19 13.96
C VAL A 134 6.28 -12.59 13.80
N ARG A 135 5.29 -12.71 12.93
CA ARG A 135 4.67 -13.98 12.53
C ARG A 135 5.03 -14.28 11.09
N SER A 136 5.65 -15.42 10.86
CA SER A 136 6.01 -15.86 9.50
C SER A 136 4.92 -16.75 8.91
N HIS A 137 4.46 -16.42 7.71
CA HIS A 137 3.49 -17.20 6.94
C HIS A 137 4.12 -17.70 5.65
N VAL A 138 3.71 -18.91 5.21
CA VAL A 138 4.14 -19.41 3.89
C VAL A 138 3.36 -18.70 2.80
N TRP A 139 4.09 -18.20 1.83
CA TRP A 139 3.58 -17.70 0.57
C TRP A 139 4.10 -18.55 -0.59
N LYS A 140 3.24 -18.82 -1.55
CA LYS A 140 3.62 -19.47 -2.79
C LYS A 140 3.67 -18.42 -3.89
N PRO A 141 4.86 -18.12 -4.43
CA PRO A 141 4.96 -17.21 -5.56
C PRO A 141 4.21 -17.78 -6.77
N SER A 142 3.49 -16.94 -7.49
CA SER A 142 2.97 -17.29 -8.81
C SER A 142 4.14 -17.51 -9.78
N SER A 143 3.94 -18.35 -10.81
CA SER A 143 5.01 -18.64 -11.79
C SER A 143 5.49 -17.36 -12.49
N CYS A 144 4.59 -16.62 -13.14
CA CYS A 144 4.87 -15.31 -13.73
C CYS A 144 3.69 -14.38 -13.44
N ILE A 145 3.98 -13.11 -13.17
CA ILE A 145 2.94 -12.11 -12.91
C ILE A 145 2.77 -11.27 -14.17
N PRO A 146 1.56 -11.23 -14.76
CA PRO A 146 1.29 -10.38 -15.91
C PRO A 146 1.22 -8.91 -15.48
N LYS A 147 1.70 -8.02 -16.34
CA LYS A 147 1.54 -6.57 -16.26
C LYS A 147 1.20 -6.04 -17.65
N THR A 148 0.11 -5.32 -17.78
CA THR A 148 -0.23 -4.61 -19.01
C THR A 148 0.13 -3.14 -18.86
N TYR A 149 0.68 -2.56 -19.90
CA TYR A 149 1.01 -1.14 -20.00
C TYR A 149 0.47 -0.58 -21.30
N GLU A 150 -0.16 0.56 -21.26
CA GLU A 150 -0.66 1.25 -22.44
C GLU A 150 0.22 2.43 -22.79
N LEU A 151 0.62 2.51 -24.06
CA LEU A 151 1.40 3.64 -24.56
C LEU A 151 0.59 4.94 -24.46
N GLY A 152 1.28 6.04 -24.12
CA GLY A 152 0.63 7.34 -23.97
C GLY A 152 -0.04 7.58 -22.62
N THR A 153 0.02 6.61 -21.69
CA THR A 153 -0.27 6.88 -20.29
C THR A 153 0.73 7.90 -19.74
N TYR A 154 0.29 8.72 -18.80
CA TYR A 154 1.06 9.86 -18.24
C TYR A 154 2.34 9.46 -17.49
N ASP A 155 2.71 8.20 -17.45
CA ASP A 155 3.97 7.75 -16.86
C ASP A 155 5.16 8.23 -17.70
N LYS A 156 5.48 9.52 -17.52
CA LYS A 156 6.70 10.14 -18.11
C LYS A 156 8.00 9.45 -17.69
N TYR A 157 7.93 8.56 -16.72
CA TYR A 157 9.09 7.90 -16.12
C TYR A 157 9.34 6.50 -16.67
N GLY A 158 8.42 5.94 -17.44
CA GLY A 158 8.57 4.61 -18.02
C GLY A 158 7.74 3.52 -17.32
N ILE A 159 8.09 2.27 -17.54
CA ILE A 159 7.43 1.10 -16.94
C ILE A 159 8.30 0.56 -15.82
N ASP A 160 7.75 0.48 -14.60
CA ASP A 160 8.40 -0.16 -13.46
C ASP A 160 8.03 -1.64 -13.39
N LEU A 161 9.02 -2.51 -13.41
CA LEU A 161 8.86 -3.94 -13.19
C LEU A 161 9.48 -4.33 -11.84
N TYR A 162 8.65 -4.51 -10.84
CA TYR A 162 9.09 -4.93 -9.52
C TYR A 162 9.47 -6.42 -9.50
N CYS A 163 10.70 -6.74 -9.10
CA CYS A 163 11.12 -8.11 -8.83
C CYS A 163 10.47 -8.60 -7.54
N GLY A 164 9.32 -9.23 -7.62
CA GLY A 164 8.43 -9.63 -6.53
C GLY A 164 9.04 -10.58 -5.49
N ILE A 165 10.26 -10.30 -5.05
CA ILE A 165 10.94 -11.02 -3.98
C ILE A 165 10.66 -10.30 -2.68
N LEU A 166 10.04 -11.01 -1.75
CA LEU A 166 9.69 -10.51 -0.44
C LEU A 166 10.98 -10.33 0.40
N TYR A 167 11.04 -9.21 1.14
CA TYR A 167 11.99 -8.97 2.25
C TYR A 167 13.48 -9.17 1.97
N ALA A 168 13.93 -8.87 0.76
CA ALA A 168 15.35 -8.97 0.44
C ALA A 168 16.10 -7.67 0.82
N ASN A 169 16.29 -7.42 2.11
CA ASN A 169 17.13 -6.32 2.59
C ASN A 169 18.65 -6.65 2.55
N HIS A 170 18.99 -7.89 2.20
CA HIS A 170 20.37 -8.39 2.30
C HIS A 170 20.81 -9.10 1.01
N TYR A 171 20.37 -8.62 -0.14
CA TYR A 171 20.86 -9.11 -1.42
C TYR A 171 22.09 -8.30 -1.87
N ASN A 172 22.95 -8.94 -2.66
CA ASN A 172 24.12 -8.27 -3.22
C ASN A 172 23.80 -7.60 -4.54
N ASN A 173 23.11 -8.32 -5.42
CA ASN A 173 22.87 -7.90 -6.77
C ASN A 173 21.54 -8.45 -7.30
N ILE A 174 20.94 -7.75 -8.25
CA ILE A 174 19.80 -8.21 -9.05
C ILE A 174 20.20 -8.10 -10.51
N THR A 175 20.08 -9.20 -11.23
CA THR A 175 20.25 -9.22 -12.70
C THR A 175 18.90 -9.42 -13.37
N TRP A 176 18.69 -8.69 -14.48
CA TRP A 176 17.45 -8.77 -15.24
C TRP A 176 17.70 -9.33 -16.62
N TYR A 177 16.75 -10.11 -17.09
CA TYR A 177 16.75 -10.69 -18.44
C TYR A 177 15.43 -10.38 -19.13
N LYS A 178 15.48 -10.07 -20.43
CA LYS A 178 14.33 -10.02 -21.31
C LYS A 178 14.44 -11.15 -22.32
N ASP A 179 13.43 -12.03 -22.35
CA ASP A 179 13.37 -13.18 -23.27
C ASP A 179 14.69 -14.00 -23.29
N ASN A 180 15.22 -14.28 -22.09
CA ASN A 180 16.49 -14.97 -21.82
C ASN A 180 17.78 -14.21 -22.22
N LYS A 181 17.70 -12.95 -22.61
CA LYS A 181 18.86 -12.10 -22.87
C LYS A 181 19.07 -11.15 -21.70
N GLU A 182 20.29 -11.09 -21.17
CA GLU A 182 20.63 -10.19 -20.07
C GLU A 182 20.46 -8.72 -20.49
N ILE A 183 19.83 -7.95 -19.61
CA ILE A 183 19.59 -6.53 -19.79
C ILE A 183 20.80 -5.76 -19.26
N ASN A 184 21.35 -4.88 -20.10
CA ASN A 184 22.34 -3.90 -19.65
C ASN A 184 21.64 -2.73 -18.97
N ILE A 185 21.86 -2.58 -17.66
CA ILE A 185 21.23 -1.54 -16.84
C ILE A 185 21.85 -0.14 -17.11
N ASP A 186 23.04 -0.08 -17.69
CA ASP A 186 23.71 1.19 -18.04
C ASP A 186 23.26 1.75 -19.40
N ASP A 187 22.29 1.12 -20.04
CA ASP A 187 21.71 1.59 -21.29
C ASP A 187 20.64 2.67 -21.03
N PHE A 188 20.48 3.61 -21.99
CA PHE A 188 19.42 4.63 -21.92
C PHE A 188 17.99 4.05 -21.86
N LYS A 189 17.82 2.81 -22.27
CA LYS A 189 16.54 2.10 -22.29
C LYS A 189 16.17 1.56 -20.92
N TYR A 190 17.14 1.15 -20.12
CA TYR A 190 16.91 0.47 -18.84
C TYR A 190 17.69 1.11 -17.71
N SER A 191 17.03 1.28 -16.58
CA SER A 191 17.69 1.62 -15.33
C SER A 191 17.14 0.76 -14.20
N GLN A 192 17.85 0.72 -13.09
CA GLN A 192 17.42 -0.04 -11.90
C GLN A 192 17.36 0.85 -10.67
N ALA A 193 16.22 0.80 -9.99
CA ALA A 193 16.01 1.44 -8.69
C ALA A 193 15.69 0.36 -7.63
N GLY A 194 16.71 -0.01 -6.84
CA GLY A 194 16.56 -1.08 -5.86
C GLY A 194 16.14 -2.41 -6.49
N LYS A 195 14.89 -2.82 -6.29
CA LYS A 195 14.32 -4.08 -6.82
C LYS A 195 13.49 -3.89 -8.09
N GLU A 196 13.47 -2.71 -8.63
CA GLU A 196 12.66 -2.34 -9.77
C GLU A 196 13.54 -2.13 -11.00
N LEU A 197 13.14 -2.74 -12.12
CA LEU A 197 13.64 -2.42 -13.44
C LEU A 197 12.74 -1.33 -14.03
N ILE A 198 13.32 -0.23 -14.44
CA ILE A 198 12.63 0.87 -15.11
C ILE A 198 12.93 0.79 -16.60
N ILE A 199 11.89 0.70 -17.43
CA ILE A 199 11.97 0.70 -18.88
C ILE A 199 11.62 2.11 -19.35
N HIS A 200 12.59 2.85 -19.85
CA HIS A 200 12.40 4.22 -20.35
C HIS A 200 11.84 4.22 -21.77
N ASN A 201 11.02 5.21 -22.08
CA ASN A 201 10.40 5.38 -23.39
C ASN A 201 9.84 4.06 -23.93
N PRO A 202 8.81 3.52 -23.28
CA PRO A 202 8.27 2.20 -23.61
C PRO A 202 7.70 2.17 -25.04
N GLU A 203 7.91 1.04 -25.72
CA GLU A 203 7.48 0.74 -27.07
C GLU A 203 6.78 -0.62 -27.10
N LEU A 204 6.07 -0.94 -28.18
CA LEU A 204 5.38 -2.23 -28.31
C LEU A 204 6.32 -3.43 -28.19
N GLU A 205 7.55 -3.25 -28.69
CA GLU A 205 8.65 -4.22 -28.68
C GLU A 205 9.16 -4.53 -27.28
N ASP A 206 8.82 -3.69 -26.29
CA ASP A 206 9.12 -3.98 -24.88
C ASP A 206 8.21 -5.04 -24.28
N SER A 207 7.15 -5.43 -24.96
CA SER A 207 6.40 -6.63 -24.61
C SER A 207 7.32 -7.84 -24.56
N GLY A 208 7.10 -8.71 -23.59
CA GLY A 208 7.91 -9.91 -23.45
C GLY A 208 7.97 -10.43 -22.03
N ARG A 209 8.80 -11.45 -21.86
CA ARG A 209 9.09 -12.04 -20.57
C ARG A 209 10.32 -11.39 -19.95
N TYR A 210 10.16 -10.93 -18.72
CA TYR A 210 11.21 -10.37 -17.90
C TYR A 210 11.47 -11.28 -16.71
N ASP A 211 12.69 -11.75 -16.55
CA ASP A 211 13.14 -12.54 -15.42
C ASP A 211 14.12 -11.75 -14.58
N CYS A 212 13.91 -11.66 -13.29
CA CYS A 212 14.88 -11.12 -12.33
C CYS A 212 15.49 -12.23 -11.50
N TYR A 213 16.79 -12.15 -11.29
CA TYR A 213 17.57 -13.05 -10.45
C TYR A 213 18.20 -12.24 -9.31
N VAL A 214 17.86 -12.59 -8.09
CA VAL A 214 18.39 -11.94 -6.90
C VAL A 214 19.45 -12.84 -6.27
N HIS A 215 20.64 -12.32 -6.14
CA HIS A 215 21.80 -12.99 -5.60
C HIS A 215 21.99 -12.61 -4.13
N TYR A 216 22.03 -13.61 -3.26
CA TYR A 216 22.27 -13.44 -1.84
C TYR A 216 23.64 -13.97 -1.50
N ASP A 217 24.51 -13.13 -0.97
CA ASP A 217 25.77 -13.52 -0.41
C ASP A 217 25.59 -13.80 1.08
N ASP A 218 25.56 -15.06 1.45
CA ASP A 218 25.70 -15.45 2.84
C ASP A 218 27.02 -16.19 3.00
N VAL A 219 28.03 -15.48 3.52
CA VAL A 219 29.38 -16.05 3.82
C VAL A 219 29.35 -17.37 4.61
N ARG A 220 28.19 -17.72 5.17
CA ARG A 220 27.97 -18.95 5.95
C ARG A 220 27.47 -20.12 5.10
N ILE A 221 27.04 -19.84 3.87
CA ILE A 221 26.59 -20.83 2.91
C ILE A 221 27.60 -20.81 1.77
N LYS A 222 28.28 -21.93 1.54
CA LYS A 222 29.33 -22.04 0.50
C LYS A 222 28.83 -21.85 -0.94
N ASN A 223 27.52 -21.74 -1.15
CA ASN A 223 26.90 -21.56 -2.46
C ASN A 223 26.08 -20.28 -2.46
N ASP A 224 26.19 -19.51 -3.52
CA ASP A 224 25.31 -18.37 -3.78
C ASP A 224 23.87 -18.85 -3.83
N ILE A 225 23.01 -18.17 -3.07
CA ILE A 225 21.57 -18.41 -3.17
C ILE A 225 21.03 -17.47 -4.22
N VAL A 226 20.45 -18.03 -5.26
CA VAL A 226 19.81 -17.27 -6.33
C VAL A 226 18.31 -17.54 -6.29
N VAL A 227 17.53 -16.49 -6.21
CA VAL A 227 16.06 -16.55 -6.29
C VAL A 227 15.59 -15.80 -7.51
N SER A 228 14.75 -16.43 -8.31
CA SER A 228 14.23 -15.83 -9.54
C SER A 228 12.73 -15.57 -9.48
N ARG A 229 12.30 -14.54 -10.18
CA ARG A 229 10.88 -14.23 -10.45
C ARG A 229 10.74 -13.82 -11.90
N CYS A 230 9.54 -14.01 -12.45
CA CYS A 230 9.25 -13.53 -13.80
C CYS A 230 8.02 -12.62 -13.84
N LYS A 231 8.02 -11.74 -14.82
CA LYS A 231 6.92 -10.88 -15.23
C LYS A 231 6.67 -11.09 -16.72
N ILE A 232 5.41 -11.03 -17.11
CA ILE A 232 5.05 -10.98 -18.54
C ILE A 232 4.50 -9.58 -18.77
N LEU A 233 5.28 -8.75 -19.45
CA LEU A 233 4.85 -7.42 -19.84
C LEU A 233 4.15 -7.48 -21.19
N THR A 234 2.98 -6.86 -21.25
CA THR A 234 2.25 -6.63 -22.51
C THR A 234 2.10 -5.13 -22.70
N VAL A 235 2.80 -4.57 -23.66
CA VAL A 235 2.65 -3.16 -24.07
C VAL A 235 1.61 -3.12 -25.17
N ILE A 236 0.58 -2.29 -25.00
CA ILE A 236 -0.48 -2.12 -25.99
C ILE A 236 -0.48 -0.69 -26.53
N PRO A 237 -0.95 -0.47 -27.76
CA PRO A 237 -1.10 0.88 -28.30
C PRO A 237 -2.03 1.72 -27.44
N SER A 238 -1.84 3.04 -27.50
CA SER A 238 -2.77 3.98 -26.90
C SER A 238 -4.19 3.74 -27.38
N GLN A 239 -5.12 3.64 -26.46
CA GLN A 239 -6.52 3.41 -26.77
C GLN A 239 -7.30 4.72 -26.64
N ASP A 240 -8.50 4.74 -27.22
CA ASP A 240 -9.42 5.84 -27.02
C ASP A 240 -10.14 5.71 -25.70
N HIS A 241 -9.64 6.39 -24.69
CA HIS A 241 -10.24 6.43 -23.34
C HIS A 241 -11.41 7.39 -23.19
N ARG A 242 -11.92 7.91 -24.34
CA ARG A 242 -13.07 8.78 -24.29
C ARG A 242 -14.30 8.05 -23.77
N PHE A 243 -15.07 8.74 -23.00
CA PHE A 243 -16.38 8.30 -22.54
C PHE A 243 -17.45 9.29 -22.96
N LYS A 244 -18.69 8.83 -23.01
CA LYS A 244 -19.86 9.65 -23.27
C LYS A 244 -20.66 9.77 -21.98
N LEU A 245 -20.93 11.00 -21.54
CA LEU A 245 -21.93 11.23 -20.51
C LEU A 245 -23.31 11.24 -21.12
N ILE A 246 -24.26 10.68 -20.39
CA ILE A 246 -25.70 10.65 -20.73
C ILE A 246 -26.45 11.14 -19.50
N LEU A 247 -27.23 12.22 -19.71
CA LEU A 247 -28.01 12.85 -18.66
C LEU A 247 -29.22 13.55 -19.31
N ASP A 248 -30.37 13.39 -18.70
CA ASP A 248 -31.55 14.20 -19.12
C ASP A 248 -31.35 15.65 -18.68
N PRO A 249 -31.60 16.61 -19.58
CA PRO A 249 -31.37 18.04 -19.32
C PRO A 249 -32.37 18.63 -18.31
N LYS A 250 -33.44 17.91 -18.02
CA LYS A 250 -34.46 18.30 -17.05
C LYS A 250 -34.93 17.13 -16.24
N ILE A 251 -35.19 17.37 -14.97
CA ILE A 251 -35.90 16.45 -14.10
C ILE A 251 -37.25 17.06 -13.74
N ASN A 252 -38.34 16.39 -14.10
CA ASN A 252 -39.69 16.78 -13.71
C ASN A 252 -39.97 16.24 -12.30
N VAL A 253 -40.45 17.09 -11.43
CA VAL A 253 -40.66 16.77 -10.02
C VAL A 253 -41.99 17.31 -9.51
N THR A 254 -42.52 16.63 -8.47
CA THR A 254 -43.69 17.08 -7.71
C THR A 254 -43.24 17.50 -6.32
N ILE A 255 -43.68 18.66 -5.82
CA ILE A 255 -43.36 19.11 -4.46
C ILE A 255 -43.93 18.11 -3.43
N GLY A 256 -43.11 17.74 -2.44
CA GLY A 256 -43.49 16.80 -1.38
C GLY A 256 -43.24 15.34 -1.72
N GLU A 257 -42.79 15.03 -2.95
CA GLU A 257 -42.47 13.66 -3.35
C GLU A 257 -40.96 13.44 -3.50
N PRO A 258 -40.47 12.21 -3.38
CA PRO A 258 -39.09 11.89 -3.71
C PRO A 258 -38.85 11.89 -5.21
N ALA A 259 -37.64 12.28 -5.61
CA ALA A 259 -37.25 12.25 -7.02
C ALA A 259 -35.80 11.77 -7.17
N ASN A 260 -35.44 11.29 -8.36
CA ASN A 260 -34.07 10.94 -8.66
C ASN A 260 -33.78 11.19 -10.14
N ILE A 261 -32.46 11.32 -10.44
CA ILE A 261 -31.95 11.40 -11.79
C ILE A 261 -30.60 10.67 -11.87
N THR A 262 -30.38 9.93 -12.93
CA THR A 262 -29.16 9.19 -13.14
C THR A 262 -28.33 9.81 -14.25
N CYS A 263 -27.07 10.06 -13.97
CA CYS A 263 -26.04 10.37 -14.94
C CYS A 263 -25.23 9.12 -15.21
N SER A 264 -25.08 8.75 -16.48
CA SER A 264 -24.35 7.57 -16.89
C SER A 264 -23.14 7.94 -17.73
N ALA A 265 -21.98 7.33 -17.43
CA ALA A 265 -20.81 7.35 -18.30
C ALA A 265 -20.71 6.02 -19.02
N VAL A 266 -20.73 6.08 -20.34
CA VAL A 266 -20.50 4.91 -21.20
C VAL A 266 -19.18 5.09 -21.89
N SER A 267 -18.27 4.14 -21.66
CA SER A 267 -16.99 4.17 -22.34
C SER A 267 -17.01 3.35 -23.61
N THR A 268 -16.15 3.74 -24.53
CA THR A 268 -15.92 3.07 -25.80
C THR A 268 -14.82 2.01 -25.74
N SER A 269 -14.07 1.96 -24.62
CA SER A 269 -12.95 1.05 -24.43
C SER A 269 -13.31 -0.12 -23.52
N LEU A 270 -12.67 -1.28 -23.73
CA LEU A 270 -12.85 -2.49 -22.91
C LEU A 270 -12.19 -2.39 -21.51
N PHE A 271 -11.43 -1.34 -21.23
CA PHE A 271 -10.65 -1.14 -20.00
C PHE A 271 -11.24 -0.04 -19.10
N VAL A 272 -12.55 0.02 -18.99
CA VAL A 272 -13.28 1.17 -18.44
C VAL A 272 -13.78 0.91 -17.03
N ASP A 273 -12.90 0.65 -16.12
CA ASP A 273 -13.26 0.72 -14.69
C ASP A 273 -12.96 2.08 -14.03
N ASP A 274 -12.51 3.10 -14.83
CA ASP A 274 -11.87 4.28 -14.26
C ASP A 274 -12.60 5.60 -14.52
N VAL A 275 -13.88 5.58 -14.93
CA VAL A 275 -14.65 6.83 -14.98
C VAL A 275 -15.33 7.05 -13.63
N LEU A 276 -14.88 8.08 -12.91
CA LEU A 276 -15.57 8.56 -11.72
C LEU A 276 -16.64 9.56 -12.13
N ILE A 277 -17.85 9.45 -11.57
CA ILE A 277 -18.93 10.40 -11.75
C ILE A 277 -19.24 11.05 -10.40
N GLU A 278 -19.31 12.37 -10.41
CA GLU A 278 -19.66 13.18 -9.25
C GLU A 278 -20.81 14.12 -9.59
N TRP A 279 -21.63 14.41 -8.59
CA TRP A 279 -22.66 15.43 -8.70
C TRP A 279 -22.24 16.68 -7.94
N GLU A 280 -22.41 17.85 -8.58
CA GLU A 280 -22.21 19.16 -7.97
C GLU A 280 -23.56 19.85 -7.79
N ASN A 281 -23.77 20.46 -6.64
CA ASN A 281 -24.93 21.30 -6.35
C ASN A 281 -24.83 22.65 -7.06
N PRO A 282 -25.89 23.51 -7.05
CA PRO A 282 -25.89 24.82 -7.71
C PRO A 282 -24.76 25.76 -7.24
N SER A 283 -24.17 25.51 -6.06
CA SER A 283 -23.03 26.28 -5.53
C SER A 283 -21.67 25.70 -5.94
N GLY A 284 -21.64 24.63 -6.73
CA GLY A 284 -20.40 23.97 -7.18
C GLY A 284 -19.75 23.03 -6.15
N TRP A 285 -20.47 22.63 -5.11
CA TRP A 285 -19.98 21.66 -4.13
C TRP A 285 -20.38 20.23 -4.52
N ILE A 286 -19.44 19.29 -4.37
CA ILE A 286 -19.68 17.87 -4.61
C ILE A 286 -20.71 17.35 -3.60
N ILE A 287 -21.75 16.67 -4.12
CA ILE A 287 -22.80 16.06 -3.34
C ILE A 287 -22.35 14.65 -2.91
N GLY A 288 -22.24 14.46 -1.61
CA GLY A 288 -21.97 13.16 -1.00
C GLY A 288 -23.23 12.50 -0.43
N LEU A 289 -23.12 12.04 0.81
CA LEU A 289 -24.24 11.48 1.60
C LEU A 289 -24.84 12.56 2.52
N ASP A 290 -25.30 13.66 1.94
CA ASP A 290 -25.88 14.77 2.69
C ASP A 290 -27.38 14.53 2.93
N PHE A 291 -27.91 15.08 4.03
CA PHE A 291 -29.34 14.95 4.34
C PHE A 291 -30.20 15.67 3.30
N GLY A 292 -31.18 14.94 2.77
CA GLY A 292 -32.20 15.45 1.83
C GLY A 292 -31.81 15.34 0.36
N VAL A 293 -30.54 15.51 0.00
CA VAL A 293 -30.01 15.30 -1.36
C VAL A 293 -28.70 14.55 -1.29
N TYR A 294 -28.62 13.38 -1.91
CA TYR A 294 -27.41 12.55 -1.89
C TYR A 294 -27.20 11.82 -3.21
N SER A 295 -25.98 11.34 -3.44
CA SER A 295 -25.61 10.62 -4.65
C SER A 295 -25.12 9.20 -4.35
N ILE A 296 -25.55 8.25 -5.18
CA ILE A 296 -25.09 6.86 -5.14
C ILE A 296 -24.41 6.51 -6.45
N LEU A 297 -23.16 6.03 -6.36
CA LEU A 297 -22.36 5.58 -7.49
C LEU A 297 -22.45 4.06 -7.63
N THR A 298 -22.66 3.59 -8.86
CA THR A 298 -22.63 2.18 -9.24
C THR A 298 -21.80 2.00 -10.50
N SER A 299 -21.04 0.89 -10.58
CA SER A 299 -20.29 0.56 -11.80
C SER A 299 -20.52 -0.89 -12.17
N ARG A 300 -20.91 -1.15 -13.41
CA ARG A 300 -21.13 -2.50 -13.92
C ARG A 300 -20.97 -2.57 -15.44
N GLY A 301 -20.11 -3.50 -15.89
CA GLY A 301 -20.01 -3.85 -17.32
C GLY A 301 -19.59 -2.71 -18.23
N GLY A 302 -18.68 -1.82 -17.80
CA GLY A 302 -18.20 -0.69 -18.59
C GLY A 302 -19.15 0.53 -18.59
N ILE A 303 -20.17 0.52 -17.74
CA ILE A 303 -21.06 1.65 -17.49
C ILE A 303 -20.90 2.05 -16.03
N THR A 304 -20.58 3.30 -15.79
CA THR A 304 -20.60 3.91 -14.45
C THR A 304 -21.78 4.86 -14.36
N GLU A 305 -22.55 4.76 -13.30
CA GLU A 305 -23.76 5.54 -13.08
C GLU A 305 -23.70 6.21 -11.71
N ALA A 306 -24.04 7.49 -11.65
CA ALA A 306 -24.27 8.21 -10.41
C ALA A 306 -25.73 8.70 -10.38
N THR A 307 -26.49 8.22 -9.42
CA THR A 307 -27.88 8.63 -9.24
C THR A 307 -27.97 9.65 -8.13
N LEU A 308 -28.48 10.82 -8.46
CA LEU A 308 -28.80 11.89 -7.51
C LEU A 308 -30.22 11.66 -6.99
N TYR A 309 -30.39 11.61 -5.68
CA TYR A 309 -31.66 11.40 -4.98
C TYR A 309 -32.06 12.65 -4.23
N PHE A 310 -33.35 13.00 -4.34
CA PHE A 310 -34.02 13.97 -3.49
C PHE A 310 -35.01 13.21 -2.61
N GLU A 311 -34.81 13.20 -1.31
CA GLU A 311 -35.71 12.48 -0.38
C GLU A 311 -37.11 13.09 -0.34
N ASN A 312 -37.17 14.38 -0.44
CA ASN A 312 -38.43 15.16 -0.46
C ASN A 312 -38.19 16.47 -1.23
N VAL A 313 -38.85 16.63 -2.36
CA VAL A 313 -38.68 17.83 -3.19
C VAL A 313 -39.37 19.02 -2.51
N THR A 314 -38.63 20.11 -2.32
CA THR A 314 -39.11 21.39 -1.80
C THR A 314 -39.09 22.48 -2.87
N GLU A 315 -39.80 23.57 -2.65
CA GLU A 315 -39.82 24.72 -3.59
C GLU A 315 -38.42 25.28 -3.87
N GLU A 316 -37.52 25.19 -2.90
CA GLU A 316 -36.16 25.71 -3.03
C GLU A 316 -35.27 24.91 -4.04
N TYR A 317 -35.67 23.70 -4.45
CA TYR A 317 -34.97 22.95 -5.48
C TYR A 317 -35.44 23.31 -6.90
N ILE A 318 -36.62 23.91 -7.03
CA ILE A 318 -37.20 24.25 -8.34
C ILE A 318 -36.36 25.34 -9.02
N GLY A 319 -36.02 25.11 -10.28
CA GLY A 319 -35.17 26.01 -11.07
C GLY A 319 -33.65 25.85 -10.82
N ASN A 320 -33.28 25.08 -9.82
CA ASN A 320 -31.88 24.80 -9.55
C ASN A 320 -31.28 23.89 -10.62
N THR A 321 -30.01 24.15 -10.94
CA THR A 321 -29.25 23.36 -11.90
C THR A 321 -28.21 22.55 -11.15
N TYR A 322 -28.19 21.26 -11.39
CA TYR A 322 -27.20 20.31 -10.86
C TYR A 322 -26.27 19.87 -11.99
N THR A 323 -25.00 19.73 -11.67
CA THR A 323 -23.96 19.35 -12.64
C THR A 323 -23.50 17.92 -12.38
N CYS A 324 -23.60 17.09 -13.39
CA CYS A 324 -22.92 15.79 -13.42
C CYS A 324 -21.55 15.98 -14.06
N ARG A 325 -20.51 15.64 -13.31
CA ARG A 325 -19.14 15.65 -13.76
C ARG A 325 -18.62 14.23 -13.84
N GLY A 326 -18.24 13.81 -15.05
CA GLY A 326 -17.55 12.56 -15.29
C GLY A 326 -16.11 12.84 -15.60
N HIS A 327 -15.20 12.16 -14.93
CA HIS A 327 -13.77 12.28 -15.22
C HIS A 327 -13.06 10.94 -15.12
N ASN A 328 -12.04 10.80 -15.91
CA ASN A 328 -11.01 9.77 -15.77
C ASN A 328 -9.65 10.44 -15.86
N TYR A 329 -8.60 9.64 -15.87
CA TYR A 329 -7.23 10.15 -15.93
C TYR A 329 -6.94 11.07 -17.14
N TYR A 330 -7.71 10.94 -18.25
CA TYR A 330 -7.45 11.62 -19.53
C TYR A 330 -8.46 12.71 -19.86
N PHE A 331 -9.68 12.59 -19.39
CA PHE A 331 -10.80 13.42 -19.81
C PHE A 331 -11.67 13.84 -18.63
N ASP A 332 -12.16 15.06 -18.74
CA ASP A 332 -13.14 15.66 -17.85
C ASP A 332 -14.30 16.16 -18.69
N LYS A 333 -15.52 15.81 -18.32
CA LYS A 333 -16.76 16.22 -19.01
C LYS A 333 -17.83 16.55 -17.99
N THR A 334 -18.63 17.55 -18.32
CA THR A 334 -19.77 17.96 -17.51
C THR A 334 -21.05 18.00 -18.33
N LEU A 335 -22.14 17.61 -17.72
CA LEU A 335 -23.51 17.86 -18.19
C LEU A 335 -24.34 18.44 -17.05
N THR A 336 -25.32 19.22 -17.38
CA THR A 336 -26.21 19.85 -16.39
C THR A 336 -27.66 19.40 -16.58
N THR A 337 -28.40 19.32 -15.48
CA THR A 337 -29.84 19.11 -15.46
C THR A 337 -30.49 20.16 -14.59
N THR A 338 -31.69 20.59 -14.97
CA THR A 338 -32.47 21.59 -14.21
C THR A 338 -33.71 20.93 -13.63
N VAL A 339 -33.99 21.20 -12.38
CA VAL A 339 -35.19 20.73 -11.67
C VAL A 339 -36.35 21.61 -12.10
N VAL A 340 -37.41 21.01 -12.67
CA VAL A 340 -38.61 21.72 -13.13
C VAL A 340 -39.87 21.13 -12.48
N LEU A 341 -40.80 21.98 -12.11
CA LEU A 341 -42.09 21.54 -11.60
C LEU A 341 -42.88 20.90 -12.74
N GLU A 342 -43.52 19.76 -12.48
CA GLU A 342 -44.39 19.07 -13.42
C GLU A 342 -45.78 19.76 -13.51
#